data_cc024ee15498c478e4f23d78515d1b09
#
_entry.id   cc024ee15498c478e4f23d78515d1b09
#
_cell.length_a   1.000
_cell.length_b   1.000
_cell.length_c   1.000
_cell.angle_alpha   90.00
_cell.angle_beta   90.00
_cell.angle_gamma   90.00
#
_symmetry.space_group_name_H-M   'P 1'
#
loop_
_entity.id
_entity.type
_entity.pdbx_description
1 polymer ?
#
loop_
_entity_poly.entity_id
_entity_poly.type
_entity_poly.pdbx_seq_one_letter_code
_entity_poly.pdbx_strand_id
1 'polypeptide(L)'
;YLDFASGIAVNSHGHCHPKLIEALNKQSKQLWHVSNLYKIKKQEQFAKLLCKNSFADKVFFTNSGAESIECGIKIIRGYHSYYKTNKTEIITFDGAFHGRTYGALSAQKNKKYSNGFGPMLKGFKQIEFNNEKKLISAINKKTAGIIIEPIQGEGGIRPANLSFLKLLRKICNENEI
;
A
#
# COMPACT_ATOMS: atom_id res chain seq x y z
N TYR A 1 -9.94 30.62 4.36
CA TYR A 1 -10.71 29.54 3.69
C TYR A 1 -10.82 28.36 4.64
N LEU A 2 -11.95 27.63 4.57
CA LEU A 2 -12.12 26.33 5.23
C LEU A 2 -11.65 25.23 4.28
N ASP A 3 -10.68 24.40 4.73
CA ASP A 3 -10.14 23.29 3.94
C ASP A 3 -10.89 22.00 4.27
N PHE A 4 -11.97 21.72 3.55
CA PHE A 4 -12.70 20.46 3.65
C PHE A 4 -12.01 19.29 2.95
N ALA A 5 -11.01 19.57 2.11
CA ALA A 5 -10.22 18.53 1.43
C ALA A 5 -9.05 18.02 2.26
N SER A 6 -8.69 18.73 3.35
CA SER A 6 -7.60 18.37 4.27
C SER A 6 -6.28 18.05 3.55
N GLY A 7 -5.94 18.82 2.50
CA GLY A 7 -4.75 18.52 1.69
C GLY A 7 -4.81 17.17 0.99
N ILE A 8 -5.96 16.78 0.48
CA ILE A 8 -6.27 15.45 -0.09
C ILE A 8 -6.15 14.37 1.00
N ALA A 9 -6.95 14.54 2.06
CA ALA A 9 -7.08 13.62 3.20
C ALA A 9 -5.78 13.35 4.00
N VAL A 10 -4.82 14.28 3.99
CA VAL A 10 -3.54 14.14 4.70
C VAL A 10 -3.54 14.86 6.05
N ASN A 11 -4.11 16.08 6.12
CA ASN A 11 -4.09 16.94 7.29
C ASN A 11 -5.22 16.63 8.28
N SER A 12 -5.30 15.41 8.78
CA SER A 12 -6.37 14.95 9.69
C SER A 12 -6.44 15.74 11.02
N HIS A 13 -5.35 16.38 11.43
CA HIS A 13 -5.29 17.24 12.61
C HIS A 13 -5.48 18.72 12.30
N GLY A 14 -5.73 19.09 11.06
CA GLY A 14 -5.78 20.48 10.58
C GLY A 14 -4.40 21.08 10.32
N HIS A 15 -4.41 22.27 9.72
CA HIS A 15 -3.18 23.02 9.43
C HIS A 15 -2.55 23.55 10.71
N CYS A 16 -1.22 23.47 10.80
CA CYS A 16 -0.41 24.05 11.87
C CYS A 16 -0.83 23.61 13.28
N HIS A 17 -1.20 22.32 13.46
CA HIS A 17 -1.58 21.80 14.77
C HIS A 17 -0.45 22.04 15.80
N PRO A 18 -0.70 22.69 16.97
CA PRO A 18 0.34 23.14 17.90
C PRO A 18 1.29 22.03 18.35
N LYS A 19 0.77 20.85 18.68
CA LYS A 19 1.60 19.70 19.10
C LYS A 19 2.52 19.19 18.00
N LEU A 20 2.09 19.26 16.73
CA LEU A 20 2.92 18.86 15.59
C LEU A 20 4.06 19.86 15.35
N ILE A 21 3.76 21.16 15.45
CA ILE A 21 4.76 22.23 15.36
C ILE A 21 5.80 22.10 16.49
N GLU A 22 5.34 21.89 17.72
CA GLU A 22 6.22 21.68 18.87
C GLU A 22 7.15 20.48 18.66
N ALA A 23 6.59 19.33 18.23
CA ALA A 23 7.37 18.12 17.96
C ALA A 23 8.41 18.34 16.84
N LEU A 24 8.04 19.04 15.77
CA LEU A 24 8.94 19.39 14.68
C LEU A 24 10.09 20.31 15.16
N ASN A 25 9.74 21.38 15.88
CA ASN A 25 10.72 22.32 16.41
C ASN A 25 11.71 21.66 17.39
N LYS A 26 11.22 20.71 18.19
CA LYS A 26 12.08 19.94 19.11
C LYS A 26 13.00 19.01 18.35
N GLN A 27 12.47 18.27 17.37
CA GLN A 27 13.25 17.30 16.61
C GLN A 27 14.26 17.97 15.66
N SER A 28 13.91 19.11 15.07
CA SER A 28 14.79 19.85 14.14
C SER A 28 16.10 20.31 14.78
N LYS A 29 16.13 20.47 16.11
CA LYS A 29 17.32 20.86 16.89
C LYS A 29 18.17 19.66 17.34
N GLN A 30 17.80 18.43 17.00
CA GLN A 30 18.48 17.21 17.44
C GLN A 30 19.07 16.43 16.26
N LEU A 31 18.21 15.75 15.50
CA LEU A 31 18.63 14.83 14.45
C LEU A 31 17.69 14.92 13.26
N TRP A 32 18.26 15.23 12.09
CA TRP A 32 17.51 15.29 10.83
C TRP A 32 17.54 13.97 10.08
N HIS A 33 18.75 13.43 9.86
CA HIS A 33 18.94 12.21 9.13
C HIS A 33 20.22 11.50 9.57
N VAL A 34 20.14 10.18 9.63
CA VAL A 34 21.27 9.27 9.66
C VAL A 34 20.94 8.08 8.75
N SER A 35 21.97 7.42 8.23
CA SER A 35 21.77 6.20 7.43
C SER A 35 21.06 5.12 8.27
N ASN A 36 20.41 4.17 7.59
CA ASN A 36 19.86 2.95 8.19
C ASN A 36 20.94 2.02 8.82
N LEU A 37 22.21 2.40 8.73
CA LEU A 37 23.31 1.79 9.48
C LEU A 37 23.22 2.07 10.98
N TYR A 38 22.48 3.09 11.38
CA TYR A 38 22.35 3.52 12.77
C TYR A 38 20.93 3.33 13.27
N LYS A 39 20.81 3.08 14.59
CA LYS A 39 19.51 2.98 15.25
C LYS A 39 18.93 4.37 15.47
N ILE A 40 17.70 4.56 15.02
CA ILE A 40 16.94 5.79 15.21
C ILE A 40 15.85 5.53 16.25
N LYS A 41 16.05 6.02 17.48
CA LYS A 41 15.16 5.76 18.64
C LYS A 41 13.69 6.10 18.34
N LYS A 42 13.42 7.22 17.66
CA LYS A 42 12.05 7.64 17.31
C LYS A 42 11.39 6.69 16.29
N GLN A 43 12.14 6.20 15.33
CA GLN A 43 11.68 5.23 14.35
C GLN A 43 11.31 3.90 15.03
N GLU A 44 12.18 3.41 15.94
CA GLU A 44 11.90 2.19 16.70
C GLU A 44 10.66 2.33 17.59
N GLN A 45 10.50 3.48 18.28
CA GLN A 45 9.32 3.76 19.10
C GLN A 45 8.04 3.76 18.27
N PHE A 46 8.09 4.39 17.09
CA PHE A 46 6.94 4.45 16.19
C PHE A 46 6.62 3.05 15.60
N ALA A 47 7.63 2.28 15.20
CA ALA A 47 7.44 0.91 14.74
C ALA A 47 6.74 0.03 15.81
N LYS A 48 7.21 0.11 17.07
CA LYS A 48 6.57 -0.61 18.19
C LYS A 48 5.11 -0.18 18.40
N LEU A 49 4.81 1.12 18.27
CA LEU A 49 3.45 1.63 18.39
C LEU A 49 2.54 1.10 17.29
N LEU A 50 3.02 1.06 16.04
CA LEU A 50 2.29 0.51 14.91
C LEU A 50 2.03 -0.98 15.07
N CYS A 51 3.04 -1.78 15.45
CA CYS A 51 2.86 -3.21 15.72
C CYS A 51 1.87 -3.46 16.86
N LYS A 52 1.92 -2.68 17.94
CA LYS A 52 0.98 -2.81 19.07
C LYS A 52 -0.49 -2.56 18.67
N ASN A 53 -0.72 -1.70 17.68
CA ASN A 53 -2.06 -1.27 17.27
C ASN A 53 -2.51 -1.86 15.92
N SER A 54 -1.81 -2.89 15.42
CA SER A 54 -2.16 -3.57 14.17
C SER A 54 -1.88 -5.07 14.27
N PHE A 55 -2.09 -5.79 13.19
CA PHE A 55 -1.74 -7.21 13.05
C PHE A 55 -0.25 -7.44 12.74
N ALA A 56 0.53 -6.37 12.53
CA ALA A 56 1.91 -6.48 12.04
C ALA A 56 2.90 -6.78 13.17
N ASP A 57 3.86 -7.66 12.89
CA ASP A 57 5.00 -7.96 13.78
C ASP A 57 6.21 -7.06 13.50
N LYS A 58 6.29 -6.52 12.29
CA LYS A 58 7.40 -5.67 11.82
C LYS A 58 6.89 -4.55 10.95
N VAL A 59 7.68 -3.47 10.87
CA VAL A 59 7.39 -2.29 10.07
C VAL A 59 8.61 -1.95 9.21
N PHE A 60 8.36 -1.64 7.95
CA PHE A 60 9.34 -1.05 7.04
C PHE A 60 8.87 0.35 6.63
N PHE A 61 9.72 1.34 6.83
CA PHE A 61 9.39 2.75 6.52
C PHE A 61 9.88 3.13 5.12
N THR A 62 9.05 3.87 4.42
CA THR A 62 9.32 4.46 3.11
C THR A 62 8.99 5.95 3.14
N ASN A 63 9.38 6.71 2.10
CA ASN A 63 9.16 8.15 2.07
C ASN A 63 7.76 8.54 1.53
N SER A 64 7.07 7.62 0.89
CA SER A 64 5.76 7.89 0.28
C SER A 64 4.91 6.63 0.15
N GLY A 65 3.59 6.82 -0.08
CA GLY A 65 2.69 5.71 -0.40
C GLY A 65 3.08 4.97 -1.68
N ALA A 66 3.54 5.69 -2.71
CA ALA A 66 4.03 5.07 -3.94
C ALA A 66 5.24 4.16 -3.69
N GLU A 67 6.19 4.59 -2.87
CA GLU A 67 7.32 3.74 -2.45
C GLU A 67 6.87 2.54 -1.62
N SER A 68 5.84 2.69 -0.78
CA SER A 68 5.27 1.56 -0.04
C SER A 68 4.66 0.53 -0.96
N ILE A 69 3.97 0.95 -2.02
CA ILE A 69 3.45 0.05 -3.05
C ILE A 69 4.59 -0.64 -3.83
N GLU A 70 5.61 0.10 -4.23
CA GLU A 70 6.81 -0.49 -4.88
C GLU A 70 7.48 -1.53 -3.97
N CYS A 71 7.61 -1.23 -2.68
CA CYS A 71 8.12 -2.16 -1.67
C CYS A 71 7.23 -3.40 -1.58
N GLY A 72 5.91 -3.23 -1.51
CA GLY A 72 4.94 -4.34 -1.47
C GLY A 72 5.04 -5.25 -2.71
N ILE A 73 5.12 -4.68 -3.91
CA ILE A 73 5.32 -5.43 -5.17
C ILE A 73 6.63 -6.24 -5.11
N LYS A 74 7.70 -5.64 -4.64
CA LYS A 74 9.02 -6.30 -4.52
C LYS A 74 8.98 -7.40 -3.46
N ILE A 75 8.35 -7.18 -2.31
CA ILE A 75 8.21 -8.18 -1.25
C ILE A 75 7.43 -9.40 -1.77
N ILE A 76 6.28 -9.18 -2.42
CA ILE A 76 5.49 -10.27 -3.01
C ILE A 76 6.35 -11.11 -3.97
N ARG A 77 7.00 -10.47 -4.93
CA ARG A 77 7.83 -11.18 -5.92
C ARG A 77 9.08 -11.80 -5.31
N GLY A 78 9.73 -11.09 -4.40
CA GLY A 78 10.93 -11.56 -3.70
C GLY A 78 10.66 -12.79 -2.83
N TYR A 79 9.53 -12.82 -2.12
CA TYR A 79 9.09 -13.95 -1.33
C TYR A 79 8.97 -15.21 -2.21
N HIS A 80 8.24 -15.15 -3.29
CA HIS A 80 8.03 -16.29 -4.18
C HIS A 80 9.28 -16.71 -4.95
N SER A 81 10.16 -15.77 -5.25
CA SER A 81 11.49 -16.06 -5.79
C SER A 81 12.38 -16.82 -4.80
N TYR A 82 12.40 -16.38 -3.55
CA TYR A 82 13.16 -17.01 -2.48
C TYR A 82 12.70 -18.47 -2.23
N TYR A 83 11.38 -18.68 -2.17
CA TYR A 83 10.81 -20.02 -1.97
C TYR A 83 10.63 -20.83 -3.28
N LYS A 84 11.09 -20.31 -4.43
CA LYS A 84 11.07 -20.99 -5.75
C LYS A 84 9.67 -21.49 -6.17
N THR A 85 8.62 -20.73 -5.83
CA THR A 85 7.23 -21.13 -6.13
C THR A 85 6.77 -20.79 -7.54
N ASN A 86 7.57 -20.03 -8.32
CA ASN A 86 7.24 -19.54 -9.66
C ASN A 86 5.96 -18.67 -9.77
N LYS A 87 5.46 -18.15 -8.65
CA LYS A 87 4.32 -17.22 -8.61
C LYS A 87 4.81 -15.80 -8.88
N THR A 88 4.16 -15.09 -9.81
CA THR A 88 4.62 -13.76 -10.26
C THR A 88 3.47 -12.77 -10.51
N GLU A 89 2.23 -13.25 -10.59
CA GLU A 89 1.05 -12.43 -10.87
C GLU A 89 0.49 -11.80 -9.59
N ILE A 90 0.21 -10.50 -9.65
CA ILE A 90 -0.40 -9.74 -8.55
C ILE A 90 -1.79 -9.32 -8.98
N ILE A 91 -2.80 -9.65 -8.18
CA ILE A 91 -4.18 -9.21 -8.40
C ILE A 91 -4.34 -7.83 -7.79
N THR A 92 -5.02 -6.95 -8.53
CA THR A 92 -5.38 -5.59 -8.13
C THR A 92 -6.84 -5.32 -8.50
N PHE A 93 -7.39 -4.18 -8.11
CA PHE A 93 -8.80 -3.89 -8.28
C PHE A 93 -9.03 -2.62 -9.11
N ASP A 94 -10.15 -2.58 -9.84
CA ASP A 94 -10.56 -1.39 -10.56
C ASP A 94 -10.86 -0.23 -9.59
N GLY A 95 -10.67 0.99 -10.05
CA GLY A 95 -10.80 2.19 -9.23
C GLY A 95 -9.69 2.41 -8.20
N ALA A 96 -8.68 1.53 -8.14
CA ALA A 96 -7.56 1.67 -7.21
C ALA A 96 -6.64 2.85 -7.56
N PHE A 97 -6.06 3.46 -6.52
CA PHE A 97 -4.97 4.41 -6.64
C PHE A 97 -3.75 3.94 -5.83
N HIS A 98 -2.67 3.60 -6.51
CA HIS A 98 -1.46 3.05 -5.91
C HIS A 98 -0.24 3.97 -6.00
N GLY A 99 -0.35 5.10 -6.70
CA GLY A 99 0.74 6.06 -6.89
C GLY A 99 1.05 6.35 -8.36
N ARG A 100 2.18 7.04 -8.61
CA ARG A 100 2.57 7.52 -9.93
C ARG A 100 3.91 6.95 -10.44
N THR A 101 4.56 6.05 -9.70
CA THR A 101 5.72 5.29 -10.18
C THR A 101 5.29 4.23 -11.19
N TYR A 102 6.21 3.71 -12.00
CA TYR A 102 5.87 2.71 -13.03
C TYR A 102 5.23 1.43 -12.46
N GLY A 103 5.71 0.94 -11.32
CA GLY A 103 5.10 -0.21 -10.65
C GLY A 103 3.69 0.09 -10.15
N ALA A 104 3.50 1.22 -9.49
CA ALA A 104 2.21 1.67 -9.00
C ALA A 104 1.21 1.91 -10.15
N LEU A 105 1.63 2.58 -11.24
CA LEU A 105 0.81 2.77 -12.45
C LEU A 105 0.39 1.44 -13.08
N SER A 106 1.32 0.48 -13.13
CA SER A 106 1.06 -0.85 -13.68
C SER A 106 0.06 -1.64 -12.83
N ALA A 107 0.11 -1.48 -11.51
CA ALA A 107 -0.80 -2.12 -10.57
C ALA A 107 -2.23 -1.58 -10.66
N GLN A 108 -2.39 -0.27 -10.82
CA GLN A 108 -3.73 0.36 -10.87
C GLN A 108 -4.39 0.36 -12.26
N LYS A 109 -3.63 0.17 -13.35
CA LYS A 109 -4.10 0.13 -14.75
C LYS A 109 -5.08 1.25 -15.13
N ASN A 110 -4.97 2.41 -14.54
CA ASN A 110 -5.83 3.55 -14.81
C ASN A 110 -5.30 4.35 -15.99
N LYS A 111 -6.01 4.30 -17.12
CA LYS A 111 -5.62 5.00 -18.36
C LYS A 111 -5.45 6.51 -18.19
N LYS A 112 -6.21 7.14 -17.29
CA LYS A 112 -6.09 8.57 -16.97
C LYS A 112 -4.67 8.94 -16.54
N TYR A 113 -3.97 8.03 -15.87
CA TYR A 113 -2.62 8.26 -15.31
C TYR A 113 -1.52 7.56 -16.10
N SER A 114 -1.83 6.53 -16.87
CA SER A 114 -0.82 5.73 -17.59
C SER A 114 -0.69 6.05 -19.09
N ASN A 115 -1.61 6.87 -19.63
CA ASN A 115 -1.58 7.21 -21.06
C ASN A 115 -0.29 7.93 -21.42
N GLY A 116 0.39 7.48 -22.47
CA GLY A 116 1.66 8.03 -22.94
C GLY A 116 2.91 7.49 -22.22
N PHE A 117 2.75 6.66 -21.17
CA PHE A 117 3.88 6.15 -20.38
C PHE A 117 4.13 4.63 -20.55
N GLY A 118 3.52 4.00 -21.57
CA GLY A 118 3.75 2.58 -21.85
C GLY A 118 5.16 2.30 -22.39
N PRO A 119 5.58 1.02 -22.38
CA PRO A 119 4.83 -0.14 -21.89
C PRO A 119 4.82 -0.27 -20.36
N MET A 120 3.69 -0.67 -19.80
CA MET A 120 3.55 -0.95 -18.37
C MET A 120 4.19 -2.28 -17.97
N LEU A 121 4.55 -2.43 -16.70
CA LEU A 121 5.09 -3.68 -16.17
C LEU A 121 4.05 -4.80 -16.28
N LYS A 122 4.51 -5.98 -16.70
CA LYS A 122 3.68 -7.19 -16.77
C LYS A 122 3.49 -7.83 -15.40
N GLY A 123 2.47 -8.72 -15.30
CA GLY A 123 2.22 -9.52 -14.10
C GLY A 123 1.18 -8.92 -13.15
N PHE A 124 0.41 -7.94 -13.59
CA PHE A 124 -0.74 -7.41 -12.85
C PHE A 124 -2.06 -7.83 -13.52
N LYS A 125 -2.97 -8.40 -12.72
CA LYS A 125 -4.31 -8.78 -13.12
C LYS A 125 -5.32 -7.93 -12.36
N GLN A 126 -5.92 -6.97 -13.06
CA GLN A 126 -6.95 -6.12 -12.47
C GLN A 126 -8.31 -6.79 -12.60
N ILE A 127 -9.08 -6.79 -11.51
CA ILE A 127 -10.45 -7.32 -11.45
C ILE A 127 -11.39 -6.28 -10.82
N GLU A 128 -12.68 -6.54 -10.94
CA GLU A 128 -13.73 -5.70 -10.36
C GLU A 128 -13.69 -5.73 -8.84
N PHE A 129 -13.77 -4.54 -8.22
CA PHE A 129 -13.77 -4.38 -6.77
C PHE A 129 -15.07 -4.91 -6.14
N ASN A 130 -14.99 -5.54 -4.99
CA ASN A 130 -16.12 -6.20 -4.30
C ASN A 130 -16.80 -7.34 -5.07
N ASN A 131 -16.20 -7.88 -6.15
CA ASN A 131 -16.75 -8.99 -6.90
C ASN A 131 -16.10 -10.32 -6.50
N GLU A 132 -16.77 -11.08 -5.62
CA GLU A 132 -16.29 -12.37 -5.09
C GLU A 132 -16.10 -13.42 -6.22
N LYS A 133 -17.01 -13.46 -7.20
CA LYS A 133 -16.91 -14.40 -8.34
C LYS A 133 -15.68 -14.11 -9.18
N LYS A 134 -15.42 -12.83 -9.48
CA LYS A 134 -14.23 -12.40 -10.22
C LYS A 134 -12.95 -12.68 -9.44
N LEU A 135 -12.96 -12.50 -8.12
CA LEU A 135 -11.82 -12.83 -7.27
C LEU A 135 -11.50 -14.32 -7.35
N ILE A 136 -12.48 -15.20 -7.12
CA ILE A 136 -12.29 -16.67 -7.17
C ILE A 136 -11.76 -17.10 -8.53
N SER A 137 -12.35 -16.62 -9.62
CA SER A 137 -11.95 -16.96 -10.99
C SER A 137 -10.58 -16.38 -11.40
N ALA A 138 -10.09 -15.38 -10.67
CA ALA A 138 -8.80 -14.74 -10.96
C ALA A 138 -7.60 -15.50 -10.38
N ILE A 139 -7.82 -16.22 -9.28
CA ILE A 139 -6.76 -17.01 -8.62
C ILE A 139 -6.31 -18.16 -9.53
N ASN A 140 -5.01 -18.30 -9.64
CA ASN A 140 -4.39 -19.39 -10.41
C ASN A 140 -3.00 -19.72 -9.84
N LYS A 141 -2.34 -20.74 -10.39
CA LYS A 141 -1.02 -21.22 -9.93
C LYS A 141 0.10 -20.17 -10.02
N LYS A 142 -0.09 -19.08 -10.76
CA LYS A 142 0.87 -17.97 -10.88
C LYS A 142 0.55 -16.80 -9.95
N THR A 143 -0.59 -16.82 -9.26
CA THR A 143 -0.96 -15.75 -8.34
C THR A 143 0.02 -15.70 -7.17
N ALA A 144 0.68 -14.57 -7.02
CA ALA A 144 1.72 -14.32 -6.01
C ALA A 144 1.22 -13.51 -4.83
N GLY A 145 0.21 -12.67 -5.05
CA GLY A 145 -0.34 -11.81 -4.00
C GLY A 145 -1.47 -10.94 -4.50
N ILE A 146 -2.05 -10.20 -3.58
CA ILE A 146 -3.17 -9.30 -3.84
C ILE A 146 -2.87 -7.94 -3.19
N ILE A 147 -3.09 -6.86 -3.93
CA ILE A 147 -3.00 -5.49 -3.41
C ILE A 147 -4.40 -4.89 -3.42
N ILE A 148 -4.86 -4.44 -2.27
CA ILE A 148 -6.19 -3.86 -2.09
C ILE A 148 -6.13 -2.63 -1.19
N GLU A 149 -6.96 -1.65 -1.52
CA GLU A 149 -7.34 -0.57 -0.60
C GLU A 149 -8.59 -1.02 0.17
N PRO A 150 -8.57 -1.10 1.51
CA PRO A 150 -9.79 -1.39 2.28
C PRO A 150 -10.90 -0.35 2.07
N ILE A 151 -10.49 0.89 1.79
CA ILE A 151 -11.34 1.98 1.33
C ILE A 151 -10.62 2.65 0.17
N GLN A 152 -11.17 2.56 -1.02
CA GLN A 152 -10.62 3.28 -2.18
C GLN A 152 -10.92 4.77 -2.04
N GLY A 153 -9.90 5.58 -1.74
CA GLY A 153 -10.05 7.02 -1.57
C GLY A 153 -10.27 7.74 -2.89
N GLU A 154 -9.29 7.73 -3.77
CA GLU A 154 -9.34 8.37 -5.11
C GLU A 154 -10.42 7.76 -6.01
N GLY A 155 -10.74 6.50 -5.81
CA GLY A 155 -11.80 5.79 -6.55
C GLY A 155 -13.23 6.17 -6.15
N GLY A 156 -13.42 7.17 -5.25
CA GLY A 156 -14.72 7.70 -4.86
C GLY A 156 -15.19 7.28 -3.48
N ILE A 157 -14.28 7.08 -2.53
CA ILE A 157 -14.53 6.69 -1.13
C ILE A 157 -15.39 5.41 -1.08
N ARG A 158 -14.91 4.39 -1.75
CA ARG A 158 -15.59 3.09 -1.89
C ARG A 158 -15.05 2.10 -0.87
N PRO A 159 -15.79 1.73 0.18
CA PRO A 159 -15.34 0.71 1.13
C PRO A 159 -15.42 -0.68 0.52
N ALA A 160 -14.47 -1.54 0.88
CA ALA A 160 -14.56 -2.96 0.62
C ALA A 160 -15.61 -3.60 1.54
N ASN A 161 -16.42 -4.51 1.00
CA ASN A 161 -17.37 -5.27 1.79
C ASN A 161 -16.62 -6.19 2.78
N LEU A 162 -17.11 -6.29 4.00
CA LEU A 162 -16.47 -7.12 5.02
C LEU A 162 -16.43 -8.60 4.61
N SER A 163 -17.48 -9.10 3.95
CA SER A 163 -17.51 -10.46 3.38
C SER A 163 -16.39 -10.66 2.37
N PHE A 164 -16.20 -9.67 1.47
CA PHE A 164 -15.15 -9.69 0.47
C PHE A 164 -13.74 -9.71 1.09
N LEU A 165 -13.48 -8.90 2.12
CA LEU A 165 -12.19 -8.90 2.83
C LEU A 165 -11.93 -10.24 3.55
N LYS A 166 -12.96 -10.82 4.17
CA LYS A 166 -12.86 -12.15 4.81
C LYS A 166 -12.56 -13.24 3.79
N LEU A 167 -13.27 -13.24 2.66
CA LEU A 167 -13.04 -14.17 1.56
C LEU A 167 -11.61 -14.02 1.01
N LEU A 168 -11.15 -12.78 0.81
CA LEU A 168 -9.80 -12.46 0.35
C LEU A 168 -8.74 -13.09 1.27
N ARG A 169 -8.84 -12.87 2.58
CA ARG A 169 -7.91 -13.44 3.56
C ARG A 169 -7.96 -14.98 3.55
N LYS A 170 -9.16 -15.55 3.48
CA LYS A 170 -9.33 -17.01 3.37
C LYS A 170 -8.60 -17.57 2.14
N ILE A 171 -8.87 -17.01 0.96
CA ILE A 171 -8.24 -17.44 -0.30
C ILE A 171 -6.71 -17.30 -0.23
N CYS A 172 -6.21 -16.19 0.31
CA CYS A 172 -4.77 -15.99 0.44
C CYS A 172 -4.14 -17.07 1.33
N ASN A 173 -4.75 -17.41 2.45
CA ASN A 173 -4.26 -18.46 3.34
C ASN A 173 -4.28 -19.85 2.69
N GLU A 174 -5.35 -20.19 1.96
CA GLU A 174 -5.51 -21.48 1.28
C GLU A 174 -4.56 -21.66 0.10
N ASN A 175 -4.10 -20.57 -0.50
CA ASN A 175 -3.22 -20.58 -1.67
C ASN A 175 -1.77 -20.15 -1.38
N GLU A 176 -1.45 -19.88 -0.12
CA GLU A 176 -0.10 -19.40 0.30
C GLU A 176 0.36 -18.18 -0.50
N ILE A 177 -0.50 -17.15 -0.51
CA ILE A 177 -0.27 -15.87 -1.19
C ILE A 177 -0.58 -14.67 -0.28
#